data_e3be7f09f9fb5c3f4111dbb90947ff03
#
_entry.id   e3be7f09f9fb5c3f4111dbb90947ff03
#
_cell.length_a   1.000
_cell.length_b   1.000
_cell.length_c   1.000
_cell.angle_alpha   90.00
_cell.angle_beta   90.00
_cell.angle_gamma   90.00
#
_symmetry.space_group_name_H-M   'P 1'
#
loop_
_entity.id
_entity.type
_entity.pdbx_description
1 polymer ?
#
loop_
_entity_poly.entity_id
_entity_poly.type
_entity_poly.pdbx_seq_one_letter_code
_entity_poly.pdbx_strand_id
1 'polypeptide(L)'
;MTAPRYRALFLWVLLVLVAWLGLQVFFLARITVTAHLAPESTSFERSEAWRIATSKDKFRWRQDWVPYAQISNHLKRAVIASEDDIFAQHDGVQWDAIEKAWAKNAKAELQASRKVQGKIAPKVVGGSTITQQLAKNLFLSGERTFIRKGQEFVLTMMLESVLSKRRILEIYLNHVEWGEGIFGAEAAAQHYFQKPASQLTAWEAGRLAVMLPRPKHYQKFPQSEYLAGRTEVILSRMGGAQLP
;
A
#
# COMPACT_ATOMS: atom_id res chain seq x y z
N MET A 1 44.45 -17.40 -24.05
CA MET A 1 44.33 -15.96 -23.73
C MET A 1 42.88 -15.55 -23.42
N THR A 2 42.18 -16.24 -22.52
CA THR A 2 40.76 -15.98 -22.18
C THR A 2 40.55 -15.32 -20.78
N ALA A 3 41.63 -15.16 -20.02
CA ALA A 3 41.60 -14.62 -18.65
C ALA A 3 41.06 -13.19 -18.48
N PRO A 4 41.26 -12.20 -19.38
CA PRO A 4 40.85 -10.82 -19.12
C PRO A 4 39.33 -10.60 -19.14
N ARG A 5 38.58 -11.37 -19.97
CA ARG A 5 37.12 -11.24 -20.08
C ARG A 5 36.38 -11.74 -18.81
N TYR A 6 36.81 -12.84 -18.23
CA TYR A 6 36.22 -13.37 -16.99
C TYR A 6 36.47 -12.44 -15.79
N ARG A 7 37.66 -11.84 -15.71
CA ARG A 7 37.97 -10.82 -14.68
C ARG A 7 37.10 -9.59 -14.80
N ALA A 8 36.89 -9.10 -16.00
CA ALA A 8 36.01 -7.95 -16.25
C ALA A 8 34.56 -8.28 -15.84
N LEU A 9 34.02 -9.43 -16.28
CA LEU A 9 32.68 -9.88 -15.91
C LEU A 9 32.53 -10.02 -14.36
N PHE A 10 33.52 -10.65 -13.71
CA PHE A 10 33.52 -10.78 -12.25
C PHE A 10 33.50 -9.43 -11.53
N LEU A 11 34.30 -8.47 -11.99
CA LEU A 11 34.33 -7.12 -11.42
C LEU A 11 32.98 -6.39 -11.63
N TRP A 12 32.35 -6.52 -12.78
CA TRP A 12 31.02 -5.98 -13.03
C TRP A 12 29.98 -6.58 -12.11
N VAL A 13 29.95 -7.89 -11.95
CA VAL A 13 29.03 -8.57 -11.03
C VAL A 13 29.26 -8.12 -9.59
N LEU A 14 30.54 -8.01 -9.16
CA LEU A 14 30.90 -7.54 -7.84
C LEU A 14 30.44 -6.09 -7.62
N LEU A 15 30.65 -5.19 -8.58
CA LEU A 15 30.21 -3.79 -8.49
C LEU A 15 28.69 -3.69 -8.39
N VAL A 16 27.95 -4.46 -9.18
CA VAL A 16 26.48 -4.51 -9.11
C VAL A 16 26.02 -4.99 -7.72
N LEU A 17 26.66 -6.03 -7.18
CA LEU A 17 26.36 -6.54 -5.84
C LEU A 17 26.63 -5.48 -4.75
N VAL A 18 27.80 -4.84 -4.82
CA VAL A 18 28.17 -3.77 -3.86
C VAL A 18 27.21 -2.60 -3.95
N ALA A 19 26.83 -2.17 -5.16
CA ALA A 19 25.86 -1.12 -5.36
C ALA A 19 24.47 -1.49 -4.80
N TRP A 20 24.05 -2.74 -5.04
CA TRP A 20 22.79 -3.25 -4.49
C TRP A 20 22.81 -3.32 -2.96
N LEU A 21 23.89 -3.79 -2.35
CA LEU A 21 24.07 -3.81 -0.89
C LEU A 21 24.07 -2.39 -0.31
N GLY A 22 24.79 -1.46 -0.94
CA GLY A 22 24.77 -0.04 -0.56
C GLY A 22 23.36 0.56 -0.59
N LEU A 23 22.57 0.20 -1.60
CA LEU A 23 21.17 0.61 -1.68
C LEU A 23 20.32 0.02 -0.54
N GLN A 24 20.55 -1.25 -0.15
CA GLN A 24 19.84 -1.85 0.99
C GLN A 24 20.20 -1.15 2.32
N VAL A 25 21.48 -0.83 2.54
CA VAL A 25 21.92 -0.05 3.71
C VAL A 25 21.27 1.33 3.74
N PHE A 26 21.18 1.99 2.60
CA PHE A 26 20.48 3.28 2.49
C PHE A 26 19.00 3.17 2.86
N PHE A 27 18.28 2.15 2.36
CA PHE A 27 16.90 1.93 2.74
C PHE A 27 16.73 1.61 4.22
N LEU A 28 17.59 0.75 4.77
CA LEU A 28 17.57 0.42 6.19
C LEU A 28 17.77 1.66 7.06
N ALA A 29 18.73 2.51 6.73
CA ALA A 29 18.96 3.78 7.43
C ALA A 29 17.72 4.69 7.35
N ARG A 30 17.11 4.83 6.18
CA ARG A 30 15.87 5.59 6.02
C ARG A 30 14.71 5.03 6.84
N ILE A 31 14.52 3.71 6.85
CA ILE A 31 13.49 3.04 7.66
C ILE A 31 13.75 3.29 9.14
N THR A 32 14.99 3.20 9.61
CA THR A 32 15.35 3.47 11.01
C THR A 32 15.01 4.91 11.41
N VAL A 33 15.25 5.87 10.54
CA VAL A 33 14.83 7.26 10.78
C VAL A 33 13.32 7.37 10.92
N THR A 34 12.53 6.64 10.13
CA THR A 34 11.06 6.69 10.21
C THR A 34 10.50 6.03 11.48
N ALA A 35 11.31 5.29 12.25
CA ALA A 35 10.92 4.81 13.57
C ALA A 35 10.62 5.96 14.54
N HIS A 36 11.34 7.08 14.39
CA HIS A 36 11.28 8.22 15.31
C HIS A 36 10.69 9.48 14.66
N LEU A 37 10.94 9.68 13.39
CA LEU A 37 10.48 10.85 12.64
C LEU A 37 9.37 10.46 11.64
N ALA A 38 8.40 11.35 11.47
CA ALA A 38 7.40 11.20 10.43
C ALA A 38 8.07 11.42 9.06
N PRO A 39 7.85 10.52 8.06
CA PRO A 39 8.28 10.79 6.70
C PRO A 39 7.54 12.04 6.16
N GLU A 40 8.26 12.97 5.57
CA GLU A 40 7.64 14.16 4.97
C GLU A 40 6.87 13.83 3.68
N SER A 41 7.37 12.86 2.91
CA SER A 41 6.73 12.39 1.69
C SER A 41 7.19 11.00 1.29
N THR A 42 6.34 10.29 0.55
CA THR A 42 6.65 8.99 -0.04
C THR A 42 7.06 9.12 -1.51
N SER A 43 7.66 8.07 -2.08
CA SER A 43 7.95 8.00 -3.53
C SER A 43 6.67 8.10 -4.37
N PHE A 44 5.61 7.46 -3.89
CA PHE A 44 4.31 7.51 -4.55
C PHE A 44 3.72 8.92 -4.55
N GLU A 45 3.70 9.61 -3.41
CA GLU A 45 3.23 10.99 -3.29
C GLU A 45 3.99 11.93 -4.21
N ARG A 46 5.32 11.84 -4.25
CA ARG A 46 6.14 12.68 -5.15
C ARG A 46 5.82 12.44 -6.62
N SER A 47 5.60 11.18 -7.02
CA SER A 47 5.21 10.85 -8.39
C SER A 47 3.83 11.38 -8.74
N GLU A 48 2.87 11.32 -7.81
CA GLU A 48 1.52 11.85 -7.98
C GLU A 48 1.52 13.40 -8.00
N ALA A 49 2.29 14.03 -7.12
CA ALA A 49 2.46 15.49 -7.13
C ALA A 49 3.01 15.98 -8.48
N TRP A 50 4.03 15.29 -9.01
CA TRP A 50 4.57 15.57 -10.34
C TRP A 50 3.52 15.38 -11.45
N ARG A 51 2.78 14.26 -11.40
CA ARG A 51 1.72 13.98 -12.36
C ARG A 51 0.62 15.06 -12.34
N ILE A 52 0.17 15.49 -11.15
CA ILE A 52 -0.84 16.53 -11.00
C ILE A 52 -0.28 17.88 -11.49
N ALA A 53 0.95 18.23 -11.11
CA ALA A 53 1.57 19.49 -11.50
C ALA A 53 1.78 19.62 -13.02
N THR A 54 2.01 18.51 -13.72
CA THR A 54 2.18 18.46 -15.18
C THR A 54 0.89 18.25 -15.96
N SER A 55 -0.22 17.94 -15.28
CA SER A 55 -1.53 17.86 -15.89
C SER A 55 -2.11 19.27 -16.17
N LYS A 56 -3.12 19.36 -17.03
CA LYS A 56 -3.83 20.62 -17.28
C LYS A 56 -4.80 21.00 -16.16
N ASP A 57 -4.97 20.15 -15.15
CA ASP A 57 -5.88 20.36 -14.04
C ASP A 57 -5.26 21.30 -12.99
N LYS A 58 -6.13 21.91 -12.16
CA LYS A 58 -5.66 22.74 -11.04
C LYS A 58 -4.94 21.83 -10.03
N PHE A 59 -3.74 22.22 -9.65
CA PHE A 59 -3.00 21.53 -8.61
C PHE A 59 -3.79 21.58 -7.29
N ARG A 60 -4.19 20.42 -6.79
CA ARG A 60 -4.83 20.24 -5.50
C ARG A 60 -4.04 19.19 -4.74
N TRP A 61 -3.57 19.57 -3.55
CA TRP A 61 -2.81 18.68 -2.68
C TRP A 61 -3.21 18.91 -1.25
N ARG A 62 -3.52 17.85 -0.53
CA ARG A 62 -3.78 17.88 0.90
C ARG A 62 -3.17 16.65 1.55
N GLN A 63 -2.33 16.87 2.53
CA GLN A 63 -1.73 15.87 3.38
C GLN A 63 -1.46 16.49 4.74
N ASP A 64 -2.10 15.98 5.77
CA ASP A 64 -1.96 16.45 7.14
C ASP A 64 -1.60 15.25 8.02
N TRP A 65 -0.40 15.26 8.61
CA TRP A 65 0.04 14.21 9.51
C TRP A 65 -0.66 14.33 10.86
N VAL A 66 -1.19 13.21 11.36
CA VAL A 66 -1.74 13.11 12.71
C VAL A 66 -1.14 11.90 13.43
N PRO A 67 -0.79 12.02 14.73
CA PRO A 67 -0.30 10.89 15.52
C PRO A 67 -1.31 9.75 15.56
N TYR A 68 -0.83 8.52 15.74
CA TYR A 68 -1.67 7.31 15.82
C TYR A 68 -2.85 7.45 16.78
N ALA A 69 -2.65 8.10 17.94
CA ALA A 69 -3.70 8.31 18.94
C ALA A 69 -4.82 9.25 18.46
N GLN A 70 -4.54 10.12 17.49
CA GLN A 70 -5.50 11.06 16.91
C GLN A 70 -6.22 10.51 15.67
N ILE A 71 -5.97 9.26 15.29
CA ILE A 71 -6.75 8.54 14.28
C ILE A 71 -7.80 7.70 14.98
N SER A 72 -9.06 7.76 14.53
CA SER A 72 -10.16 6.96 15.07
C SER A 72 -9.83 5.46 15.09
N ASN A 73 -10.14 4.78 16.18
CA ASN A 73 -10.01 3.32 16.25
C ASN A 73 -10.95 2.62 15.24
N HIS A 74 -12.05 3.27 14.86
CA HIS A 74 -12.91 2.77 13.79
C HIS A 74 -12.17 2.72 12.45
N LEU A 75 -11.42 3.80 12.09
CA LEU A 75 -10.67 3.81 10.83
C LEU A 75 -9.55 2.77 10.81
N LYS A 76 -8.79 2.66 11.91
CA LYS A 76 -7.74 1.64 12.04
C LYS A 76 -8.29 0.23 11.84
N ARG A 77 -9.40 -0.11 12.54
CA ARG A 77 -10.05 -1.43 12.41
C ARG A 77 -10.66 -1.65 11.02
N ALA A 78 -11.27 -0.64 10.43
CA ALA A 78 -11.86 -0.73 9.10
C ALA A 78 -10.80 -1.01 8.03
N VAL A 79 -9.66 -0.32 8.11
CA VAL A 79 -8.54 -0.52 7.18
C VAL A 79 -7.92 -1.90 7.35
N ILE A 80 -7.68 -2.35 8.58
CA ILE A 80 -7.18 -3.71 8.86
C ILE A 80 -8.18 -4.74 8.31
N ALA A 81 -9.47 -4.63 8.62
CA ALA A 81 -10.48 -5.57 8.17
C ALA A 81 -10.67 -5.59 6.63
N SER A 82 -10.35 -4.48 5.95
CA SER A 82 -10.45 -4.36 4.49
C SER A 82 -9.24 -4.89 3.76
N GLU A 83 -8.04 -4.53 4.21
CA GLU A 83 -6.78 -4.69 3.50
C GLU A 83 -5.95 -5.87 4.02
N ASP A 84 -6.03 -6.19 5.32
CA ASP A 84 -5.10 -7.10 5.97
C ASP A 84 -5.65 -7.58 7.33
N ASP A 85 -6.64 -8.46 7.32
CA ASP A 85 -7.46 -8.81 8.48
C ASP A 85 -6.69 -9.43 9.66
N ILE A 86 -5.52 -9.99 9.41
CA ILE A 86 -4.61 -10.54 10.42
C ILE A 86 -3.30 -9.73 10.56
N PHE A 87 -3.33 -8.43 10.23
CA PHE A 87 -2.17 -7.53 10.23
C PHE A 87 -1.30 -7.62 11.48
N ALA A 88 -1.91 -7.72 12.66
CA ALA A 88 -1.21 -7.80 13.93
C ALA A 88 -0.52 -9.16 14.21
N GLN A 89 -0.76 -10.19 13.37
CA GLN A 89 -0.40 -11.59 13.64
C GLN A 89 0.68 -12.13 12.71
N HIS A 90 1.03 -11.43 11.62
CA HIS A 90 2.04 -11.88 10.66
C HIS A 90 3.21 -10.89 10.52
N ASP A 91 4.36 -11.37 10.05
CA ASP A 91 5.57 -10.58 9.85
C ASP A 91 5.66 -10.01 8.42
N GLY A 92 4.66 -9.23 8.02
CA GLY A 92 4.62 -8.49 6.76
C GLY A 92 4.15 -9.27 5.53
N VAL A 93 4.04 -10.60 5.60
CA VAL A 93 3.62 -11.45 4.47
C VAL A 93 2.60 -12.49 4.94
N GLN A 94 1.47 -12.55 4.25
CA GLN A 94 0.47 -13.61 4.44
C GLN A 94 0.70 -14.72 3.41
N TRP A 95 1.50 -15.72 3.75
CA TRP A 95 1.84 -16.82 2.84
C TRP A 95 0.61 -17.58 2.36
N ASP A 96 -0.31 -17.89 3.25
CA ASP A 96 -1.57 -18.58 2.93
C ASP A 96 -2.46 -17.77 1.96
N ALA A 97 -2.46 -16.44 2.10
CA ALA A 97 -3.21 -15.56 1.20
C ALA A 97 -2.57 -15.51 -0.20
N ILE A 98 -1.25 -15.56 -0.27
CA ILE A 98 -0.51 -15.64 -1.54
C ILE A 98 -0.82 -16.97 -2.25
N GLU A 99 -0.77 -18.09 -1.54
CA GLU A 99 -1.09 -19.41 -2.10
C GLU A 99 -2.54 -19.48 -2.60
N LYS A 100 -3.48 -19.00 -1.81
CA LYS A 100 -4.90 -18.91 -2.21
C LYS A 100 -5.12 -18.01 -3.42
N ALA A 101 -4.42 -16.86 -3.47
CA ALA A 101 -4.49 -15.94 -4.61
C ALA A 101 -3.90 -16.59 -5.87
N TRP A 102 -2.80 -17.30 -5.78
CA TRP A 102 -2.18 -18.05 -6.87
C TRP A 102 -3.11 -19.14 -7.39
N ALA A 103 -3.66 -19.97 -6.52
CA ALA A 103 -4.60 -21.03 -6.90
C ALA A 103 -5.85 -20.47 -7.59
N LYS A 104 -6.36 -19.32 -7.13
CA LYS A 104 -7.52 -18.65 -7.73
C LYS A 104 -7.20 -18.03 -9.08
N ASN A 105 -6.03 -17.39 -9.21
CA ASN A 105 -5.59 -16.81 -10.48
C ASN A 105 -5.31 -17.89 -11.53
N ALA A 106 -4.67 -19.00 -11.15
CA ALA A 106 -4.45 -20.15 -12.03
C ALA A 106 -5.77 -20.78 -12.52
N LYS A 107 -6.77 -20.92 -11.63
CA LYS A 107 -8.11 -21.39 -12.02
C LYS A 107 -8.80 -20.42 -12.98
N ALA A 108 -8.68 -19.11 -12.73
CA ALA A 108 -9.28 -18.08 -13.59
C ALA A 108 -8.63 -18.07 -14.98
N GLU A 109 -7.32 -18.28 -15.07
CA GLU A 109 -6.58 -18.37 -16.32
C GLU A 109 -6.96 -19.62 -17.13
N LEU A 110 -7.08 -20.78 -16.46
CA LEU A 110 -7.59 -22.02 -17.07
C LEU A 110 -9.04 -21.89 -17.55
N GLN A 111 -9.89 -21.14 -16.85
CA GLN A 111 -11.27 -20.88 -17.30
C GLN A 111 -11.32 -19.88 -18.47
N ALA A 112 -10.45 -18.88 -18.48
CA ALA A 112 -10.33 -17.91 -19.57
C ALA A 112 -9.82 -18.57 -20.85
N SER A 113 -8.85 -19.48 -20.78
CA SER A 113 -8.33 -20.23 -21.92
C SER A 113 -9.33 -21.23 -22.51
N ARG A 114 -10.32 -21.70 -21.74
CA ARG A 114 -11.43 -22.55 -22.19
C ARG A 114 -12.58 -21.80 -22.85
N LYS A 115 -12.71 -20.49 -22.58
CA LYS A 115 -13.73 -19.61 -23.18
C LYS A 115 -13.13 -18.87 -24.37
N VAL A 116 -13.25 -19.45 -25.55
CA VAL A 116 -12.71 -18.94 -26.83
C VAL A 116 -13.32 -17.59 -27.29
N GLN A 117 -14.30 -17.03 -26.58
CA GLN A 117 -14.91 -15.73 -26.92
C GLN A 117 -15.25 -14.95 -25.65
N GLY A 118 -14.45 -13.92 -25.35
CA GLY A 118 -14.78 -12.90 -24.36
C GLY A 118 -13.54 -12.20 -23.79
N LYS A 119 -13.25 -10.99 -24.27
CA LYS A 119 -12.14 -10.10 -23.84
C LYS A 119 -12.32 -9.54 -22.43
N ILE A 120 -12.52 -10.38 -21.42
CA ILE A 120 -12.48 -9.92 -20.02
C ILE A 120 -11.28 -10.61 -19.39
N ALA A 121 -10.20 -9.85 -19.24
CA ALA A 121 -9.05 -10.32 -18.47
C ALA A 121 -9.52 -10.71 -17.05
N PRO A 122 -9.12 -11.90 -16.54
CA PRO A 122 -9.52 -12.33 -15.23
C PRO A 122 -9.10 -11.29 -14.18
N LYS A 123 -10.02 -10.93 -13.27
CA LYS A 123 -9.73 -9.98 -12.19
C LYS A 123 -8.69 -10.62 -11.27
N VAL A 124 -7.46 -10.12 -11.32
CA VAL A 124 -6.38 -10.55 -10.43
C VAL A 124 -6.76 -10.19 -9.00
N VAL A 125 -6.81 -11.20 -8.12
CA VAL A 125 -7.04 -11.00 -6.69
C VAL A 125 -5.70 -10.64 -6.07
N GLY A 126 -5.59 -9.45 -5.49
CA GLY A 126 -4.41 -8.99 -4.79
C GLY A 126 -4.34 -9.62 -3.38
N GLY A 127 -3.16 -10.10 -3.00
CA GLY A 127 -2.86 -10.61 -1.67
C GLY A 127 -1.74 -9.80 -1.00
N SER A 128 -1.68 -8.47 -1.22
CA SER A 128 -0.65 -7.62 -0.62
C SER A 128 -1.09 -7.10 0.74
N THR A 129 -0.23 -7.25 1.75
CA THR A 129 -0.43 -6.76 3.11
C THR A 129 -0.28 -5.24 3.21
N ILE A 130 -0.72 -4.65 4.34
CA ILE A 130 -0.51 -3.23 4.65
C ILE A 130 0.98 -2.88 4.59
N THR A 131 1.87 -3.73 5.15
CA THR A 131 3.31 -3.48 5.13
C THR A 131 3.90 -3.52 3.72
N GLN A 132 3.45 -4.44 2.86
CA GLN A 132 3.86 -4.47 1.45
C GLN A 132 3.39 -3.24 0.68
N GLN A 133 2.16 -2.78 0.93
CA GLN A 133 1.65 -1.55 0.34
C GLN A 133 2.47 -0.34 0.82
N LEU A 134 2.81 -0.28 2.11
CA LEU A 134 3.65 0.77 2.67
C LEU A 134 5.04 0.77 2.06
N ALA A 135 5.72 -0.39 1.99
CA ALA A 135 7.03 -0.55 1.37
C ALA A 135 7.05 0.01 -0.07
N LYS A 136 6.04 -0.38 -0.85
CA LYS A 136 5.85 0.12 -2.22
C LYS A 136 5.71 1.64 -2.24
N ASN A 137 4.82 2.20 -1.43
CA ASN A 137 4.51 3.63 -1.46
C ASN A 137 5.68 4.49 -0.98
N LEU A 138 6.41 4.06 0.06
CA LEU A 138 7.53 4.81 0.64
C LEU A 138 8.73 4.91 -0.33
N PHE A 139 9.07 3.81 -1.02
CA PHE A 139 10.39 3.67 -1.64
C PHE A 139 10.39 3.33 -3.12
N LEU A 140 9.29 2.80 -3.67
CA LEU A 140 9.29 2.23 -5.03
C LEU A 140 8.46 3.05 -6.01
N SER A 141 8.71 2.83 -7.30
CA SER A 141 7.91 3.36 -8.41
C SER A 141 6.63 2.56 -8.65
N GLY A 142 5.74 3.10 -9.48
CA GLY A 142 4.49 2.44 -9.89
C GLY A 142 4.66 1.29 -10.90
N GLU A 143 5.88 0.98 -11.35
CA GLU A 143 6.16 -0.06 -12.34
C GLU A 143 5.76 -1.46 -11.85
N ARG A 144 5.47 -2.37 -12.79
CA ARG A 144 5.06 -3.75 -12.50
C ARG A 144 6.10 -4.74 -13.04
N THR A 145 7.25 -4.85 -12.36
CA THR A 145 8.31 -5.80 -12.69
C THR A 145 8.54 -6.79 -11.56
N PHE A 146 9.06 -7.98 -11.87
CA PHE A 146 9.42 -8.98 -10.86
C PHE A 146 10.55 -8.49 -9.95
N ILE A 147 11.52 -7.76 -10.51
CA ILE A 147 12.64 -7.18 -9.75
C ILE A 147 12.10 -6.20 -8.69
N ARG A 148 11.18 -5.32 -9.09
CA ARG A 148 10.52 -4.40 -8.15
C ARG A 148 9.73 -5.16 -7.08
N LYS A 149 9.04 -6.27 -7.44
CA LYS A 149 8.31 -7.07 -6.46
C LYS A 149 9.26 -7.78 -5.48
N GLY A 150 10.43 -8.24 -5.94
CA GLY A 150 11.49 -8.75 -5.07
C GLY A 150 12.02 -7.67 -4.11
N GLN A 151 12.26 -6.45 -4.60
CA GLN A 151 12.69 -5.33 -3.76
C GLN A 151 11.59 -4.92 -2.76
N GLU A 152 10.32 -4.93 -3.14
CA GLU A 152 9.18 -4.70 -2.24
C GLU A 152 9.19 -5.70 -1.08
N PHE A 153 9.46 -6.98 -1.36
CA PHE A 153 9.57 -8.01 -0.33
C PHE A 153 10.72 -7.73 0.65
N VAL A 154 11.92 -7.39 0.15
CA VAL A 154 13.07 -7.05 1.01
C VAL A 154 12.74 -5.85 1.91
N LEU A 155 12.16 -4.80 1.36
CA LEU A 155 11.74 -3.61 2.11
C LEU A 155 10.64 -3.92 3.14
N THR A 156 9.72 -4.84 2.82
CA THR A 156 8.70 -5.31 3.77
C THR A 156 9.36 -5.95 4.99
N MET A 157 10.33 -6.85 4.78
CA MET A 157 11.07 -7.49 5.88
C MET A 157 11.86 -6.46 6.71
N MET A 158 12.47 -5.46 6.08
CA MET A 158 13.16 -4.37 6.78
C MET A 158 12.20 -3.53 7.63
N LEU A 159 11.03 -3.18 7.09
CA LEU A 159 10.00 -2.43 7.83
C LEU A 159 9.55 -3.20 9.08
N GLU A 160 9.24 -4.48 8.93
CA GLU A 160 8.79 -5.33 10.05
C GLU A 160 9.89 -5.58 11.10
N SER A 161 11.17 -5.65 10.69
CA SER A 161 12.27 -5.85 11.63
C SER A 161 12.62 -4.60 12.44
N VAL A 162 12.31 -3.41 11.94
CA VAL A 162 12.71 -2.13 12.55
C VAL A 162 11.55 -1.41 13.21
N LEU A 163 10.34 -1.49 12.64
CA LEU A 163 9.17 -0.74 13.09
C LEU A 163 8.17 -1.64 13.82
N SER A 164 7.53 -1.12 14.85
CA SER A 164 6.37 -1.78 15.44
C SER A 164 5.18 -1.77 14.48
N LYS A 165 4.29 -2.76 14.58
CA LYS A 165 3.02 -2.79 13.83
C LYS A 165 2.22 -1.50 13.96
N ARG A 166 2.19 -0.93 15.16
CA ARG A 166 1.56 0.35 15.42
C ARG A 166 2.17 1.47 14.57
N ARG A 167 3.51 1.53 14.48
CA ARG A 167 4.21 2.54 13.67
C ARG A 167 4.00 2.34 12.18
N ILE A 168 4.02 1.10 11.71
CA ILE A 168 3.70 0.75 10.31
C ILE A 168 2.31 1.25 9.94
N LEU A 169 1.30 0.95 10.77
CA LEU A 169 -0.08 1.37 10.52
C LEU A 169 -0.23 2.91 10.60
N GLU A 170 0.46 3.55 11.53
CA GLU A 170 0.47 5.02 11.63
C GLU A 170 0.99 5.67 10.35
N ILE A 171 2.16 5.24 9.87
CA ILE A 171 2.75 5.77 8.64
C ILE A 171 1.83 5.47 7.45
N TYR A 172 1.32 4.24 7.35
CA TYR A 172 0.41 3.86 6.27
C TYR A 172 -0.82 4.77 6.20
N LEU A 173 -1.51 4.96 7.33
CA LEU A 173 -2.72 5.77 7.40
C LEU A 173 -2.47 7.26 7.12
N ASN A 174 -1.26 7.76 7.33
CA ASN A 174 -0.90 9.15 7.01
C ASN A 174 -0.44 9.38 5.57
N HIS A 175 -0.15 8.31 4.80
CA HIS A 175 0.39 8.43 3.45
C HIS A 175 -0.43 7.74 2.35
N VAL A 176 -1.42 6.92 2.71
CA VAL A 176 -2.23 6.26 1.69
C VAL A 176 -3.16 7.27 0.99
N GLU A 177 -3.35 7.07 -0.32
CA GLU A 177 -4.21 7.93 -1.14
C GLU A 177 -5.69 7.57 -0.93
N TRP A 178 -6.54 8.56 -0.70
CA TRP A 178 -8.00 8.45 -0.65
C TRP A 178 -8.73 9.21 -1.76
N GLY A 179 -8.02 9.86 -2.65
CA GLY A 179 -8.57 10.59 -3.79
C GLY A 179 -7.47 11.35 -4.52
N GLU A 180 -7.81 12.04 -5.60
CA GLU A 180 -6.88 12.84 -6.38
C GLU A 180 -6.26 13.93 -5.51
N GLY A 181 -4.97 13.78 -5.19
CA GLY A 181 -4.23 14.73 -4.33
C GLY A 181 -4.68 14.73 -2.87
N ILE A 182 -5.35 13.68 -2.38
CA ILE A 182 -5.80 13.55 -0.99
C ILE A 182 -5.05 12.39 -0.36
N PHE A 183 -4.11 12.70 0.53
CA PHE A 183 -3.25 11.75 1.20
C PHE A 183 -3.42 11.83 2.71
N GLY A 184 -3.48 10.67 3.35
CA GLY A 184 -3.59 10.55 4.79
C GLY A 184 -5.00 10.64 5.35
N ALA A 185 -5.16 10.08 6.55
CA ALA A 185 -6.44 9.92 7.23
C ALA A 185 -7.11 11.26 7.56
N GLU A 186 -6.32 12.26 8.00
CA GLU A 186 -6.85 13.56 8.35
C GLU A 186 -7.36 14.30 7.13
N ALA A 187 -6.58 14.33 6.04
CA ALA A 187 -7.00 14.96 4.80
C ALA A 187 -8.27 14.30 4.22
N ALA A 188 -8.36 12.96 4.32
CA ALA A 188 -9.54 12.22 3.87
C ALA A 188 -10.78 12.54 4.74
N ALA A 189 -10.63 12.54 6.07
CA ALA A 189 -11.72 12.87 7.00
C ALA A 189 -12.27 14.27 6.77
N GLN A 190 -11.38 15.25 6.61
CA GLN A 190 -11.75 16.62 6.31
C GLN A 190 -12.42 16.77 4.94
N HIS A 191 -11.91 16.06 3.92
CA HIS A 191 -12.44 16.15 2.57
C HIS A 191 -13.85 15.55 2.44
N TYR A 192 -14.04 14.35 2.99
CA TYR A 192 -15.29 13.59 2.79
C TYR A 192 -16.35 13.86 3.85
N PHE A 193 -15.95 14.22 5.07
CA PHE A 193 -16.85 14.31 6.23
C PHE A 193 -16.75 15.62 7.01
N GLN A 194 -15.83 16.51 6.66
CA GLN A 194 -15.64 17.85 7.26
C GLN A 194 -15.40 17.78 8.78
N LYS A 195 -14.67 16.76 9.24
CA LYS A 195 -14.32 16.52 10.64
C LYS A 195 -12.91 15.94 10.76
N PRO A 196 -12.28 16.00 11.95
CA PRO A 196 -10.97 15.40 12.17
C PRO A 196 -11.03 13.87 12.14
N ALA A 197 -9.90 13.23 11.77
CA ALA A 197 -9.79 11.78 11.68
C ALA A 197 -10.10 11.05 13.00
N SER A 198 -9.91 11.72 14.15
CA SER A 198 -10.25 11.19 15.48
C SER A 198 -11.75 11.01 15.71
N GLN A 199 -12.59 11.74 14.99
CA GLN A 199 -14.05 11.75 15.15
C GLN A 199 -14.80 10.92 14.09
N LEU A 200 -14.08 10.16 13.25
CA LEU A 200 -14.74 9.28 12.27
C LEU A 200 -15.55 8.20 12.99
N THR A 201 -16.82 8.12 12.61
CA THR A 201 -17.73 7.05 13.04
C THR A 201 -17.36 5.72 12.37
N ALA A 202 -17.91 4.61 12.84
CA ALA A 202 -17.68 3.29 12.26
C ALA A 202 -18.07 3.23 10.77
N TRP A 203 -19.21 3.83 10.42
CA TRP A 203 -19.71 3.87 9.04
C TRP A 203 -18.79 4.67 8.12
N GLU A 204 -18.38 5.87 8.55
CA GLU A 204 -17.46 6.74 7.79
C GLU A 204 -16.10 6.08 7.59
N ALA A 205 -15.57 5.44 8.64
CA ALA A 205 -14.35 4.68 8.62
C ALA A 205 -14.41 3.48 7.65
N GLY A 206 -15.50 2.71 7.71
CA GLY A 206 -15.76 1.61 6.79
C GLY A 206 -15.81 2.08 5.33
N ARG A 207 -16.47 3.20 5.11
CA ARG A 207 -16.58 3.81 3.77
C ARG A 207 -15.21 4.23 3.22
N LEU A 208 -14.37 4.90 4.01
CA LEU A 208 -13.00 5.25 3.60
C LEU A 208 -12.18 4.00 3.29
N ALA A 209 -12.23 2.97 4.13
CA ALA A 209 -11.48 1.74 3.91
C ALA A 209 -11.87 1.05 2.59
N VAL A 210 -13.16 1.03 2.22
CA VAL A 210 -13.62 0.47 0.94
C VAL A 210 -13.09 1.25 -0.27
N MET A 211 -12.76 2.52 -0.12
CA MET A 211 -12.23 3.35 -1.21
C MET A 211 -10.78 3.04 -1.57
N LEU A 212 -9.97 2.50 -0.63
CA LEU A 212 -8.52 2.32 -0.78
C LEU A 212 -8.06 1.59 -2.06
N PRO A 213 -8.73 0.53 -2.54
CA PRO A 213 -8.30 -0.16 -3.75
C PRO A 213 -8.37 0.70 -5.03
N ARG A 214 -9.27 1.72 -5.06
CA ARG A 214 -9.49 2.58 -6.23
C ARG A 214 -9.95 3.98 -5.80
N PRO A 215 -9.15 4.74 -5.05
CA PRO A 215 -9.60 5.96 -4.39
C PRO A 215 -10.09 7.03 -5.37
N LYS A 216 -9.37 7.28 -6.46
CA LYS A 216 -9.76 8.24 -7.52
C LYS A 216 -11.04 7.85 -8.24
N HIS A 217 -11.33 6.55 -8.36
CA HIS A 217 -12.58 6.09 -8.95
C HIS A 217 -13.75 6.36 -8.03
N TYR A 218 -13.65 5.97 -6.76
CA TYR A 218 -14.75 6.14 -5.81
C TYR A 218 -14.96 7.58 -5.38
N GLN A 219 -13.96 8.44 -5.49
CA GLN A 219 -14.12 9.89 -5.36
C GLN A 219 -15.10 10.46 -6.40
N LYS A 220 -15.07 9.92 -7.65
CA LYS A 220 -15.97 10.32 -8.73
C LYS A 220 -17.39 9.73 -8.61
N PHE A 221 -17.49 8.56 -7.96
CA PHE A 221 -18.74 7.81 -7.80
C PHE A 221 -19.05 7.54 -6.33
N PRO A 222 -19.24 8.60 -5.50
CA PRO A 222 -19.41 8.43 -4.06
C PRO A 222 -20.73 7.74 -3.68
N GLN A 223 -21.72 7.75 -4.56
CA GLN A 223 -23.05 7.17 -4.34
C GLN A 223 -23.18 5.73 -4.90
N SER A 224 -22.06 5.05 -5.24
CA SER A 224 -22.17 3.74 -5.86
C SER A 224 -22.71 2.69 -4.86
N GLU A 225 -23.61 1.83 -5.35
CA GLU A 225 -24.17 0.70 -4.58
C GLU A 225 -23.09 -0.23 -4.07
N TYR A 226 -21.99 -0.38 -4.83
CA TYR A 226 -20.83 -1.17 -4.40
C TYR A 226 -20.20 -0.60 -3.13
N LEU A 227 -20.02 0.73 -3.05
CA LEU A 227 -19.49 1.34 -1.82
C LEU A 227 -20.41 1.11 -0.63
N ALA A 228 -21.72 1.28 -0.82
CA ALA A 228 -22.69 1.06 0.25
C ALA A 228 -22.66 -0.39 0.74
N GLY A 229 -22.87 -1.36 -0.16
CA GLY A 229 -22.88 -2.78 0.22
C GLY A 229 -21.54 -3.28 0.78
N ARG A 230 -20.41 -2.80 0.25
CA ARG A 230 -19.11 -3.20 0.77
C ARG A 230 -18.81 -2.57 2.13
N THR A 231 -19.29 -1.36 2.41
CA THR A 231 -19.18 -0.71 3.73
C THR A 231 -19.84 -1.57 4.80
N GLU A 232 -21.07 -2.10 4.56
CA GLU A 232 -21.74 -2.98 5.50
C GLU A 232 -20.92 -4.27 5.80
N VAL A 233 -20.27 -4.84 4.77
CA VAL A 233 -19.37 -5.99 4.96
C VAL A 233 -18.17 -5.63 5.84
N ILE A 234 -17.57 -4.44 5.67
CA ILE A 234 -16.47 -4.01 6.53
C ILE A 234 -16.95 -3.75 7.95
N LEU A 235 -18.09 -3.11 8.12
CA LEU A 235 -18.69 -2.89 9.45
C LEU A 235 -18.86 -4.19 10.22
N SER A 236 -19.39 -5.24 9.59
CA SER A 236 -19.56 -6.54 10.23
C SER A 236 -18.26 -7.23 10.62
N ARG A 237 -17.13 -6.90 9.94
CA ARG A 237 -15.81 -7.51 10.17
C ARG A 237 -14.92 -6.70 11.12
N MET A 238 -15.13 -5.39 11.24
CA MET A 238 -14.30 -4.50 12.06
C MET A 238 -14.15 -4.95 13.51
N GLY A 239 -15.18 -5.57 14.09
CA GLY A 239 -15.15 -6.05 15.47
C GLY A 239 -14.07 -7.10 15.74
N GLY A 240 -13.73 -7.91 14.74
CA GLY A 240 -12.68 -8.92 14.81
C GLY A 240 -11.26 -8.39 14.53
N ALA A 241 -11.12 -7.17 13.99
CA ALA A 241 -9.82 -6.62 13.67
C ALA A 241 -9.04 -6.24 14.95
N GLN A 242 -7.87 -6.83 15.13
CA GLN A 242 -6.98 -6.53 16.25
C GLN A 242 -6.12 -5.31 15.93
N LEU A 243 -6.09 -4.35 16.86
CA LEU A 243 -5.20 -3.19 16.80
C LEU A 243 -3.83 -3.55 17.38
N PRO A 244 -2.73 -3.15 16.76
CA PRO A 244 -1.38 -3.34 17.29
C PRO A 244 -1.06 -2.39 18.43
#